data_7be88abf2afb90b7cbb673b9c2c9c48f
#
_entry.id   7be88abf2afb90b7cbb673b9c2c9c48f
#
_cell.length_a   1.000
_cell.length_b   1.000
_cell.length_c   1.000
_cell.angle_alpha   90.00
_cell.angle_beta   90.00
_cell.angle_gamma   90.00
#
_symmetry.space_group_name_H-M   'P 1'
#
loop_
_entity.id
_entity.type
_entity.pdbx_description
1 polymer ?
#
loop_
_entity_poly.entity_id
_entity_poly.type
_entity_poly.pdbx_seq_one_letter_code
_entity_poly.pdbx_strand_id
1 'polypeptide(L)' 'MTTSKPKRLTLFINPSIVKHARAQAVVEELSLTNLVQKALINYLPKETVIKKIQIKMNTK' A
#
# COMPACT_ATOMS: atom_id res chain seq x y z
N MET A 1 -1.65 -19.58 -3.28
CA MET A 1 -1.68 -18.66 -3.39
C MET A 1 -1.15 -18.11 -4.40
N THR A 2 -1.40 -17.50 -4.92
CA THR A 2 -0.87 -17.04 -5.89
C THR A 2 -0.27 -15.86 -5.72
N THR A 3 0.70 -15.60 -6.31
CA THR A 3 1.29 -14.46 -6.22
C THR A 3 1.03 -13.73 -7.38
N SER A 4 0.52 -12.62 -7.33
CA SER A 4 0.33 -11.83 -8.44
C SER A 4 1.51 -11.00 -8.68
N LYS A 5 1.76 -10.67 -9.89
CA LYS A 5 2.86 -9.79 -10.20
C LYS A 5 2.56 -8.41 -9.68
N PRO A 6 3.55 -7.70 -9.19
CA PRO A 6 3.35 -6.34 -8.74
C PRO A 6 2.91 -5.47 -9.89
N LYS A 7 2.02 -4.55 -9.61
CA LYS A 7 1.57 -3.61 -10.61
C LYS A 7 2.03 -2.22 -10.24
N ARG A 8 2.32 -1.42 -11.29
CA ARG A 8 2.78 -0.09 -11.04
C ARG A 8 1.61 0.80 -10.70
N LEU A 9 1.81 1.64 -9.73
CA LEU A 9 0.81 2.61 -9.33
C LEU A 9 1.51 3.96 -9.22
N THR A 10 1.00 4.94 -9.94
CA THR A 10 1.58 6.28 -9.92
C THR A 10 0.65 7.22 -9.20
N LEU A 11 1.19 7.92 -8.22
CA LEU A 11 0.40 8.83 -7.42
C LEU A 11 1.10 10.16 -7.26
N PHE A 12 0.32 11.20 -7.12
CA PHE A 12 0.86 12.50 -6.79
C PHE A 12 0.55 12.76 -5.32
N ILE A 13 1.55 12.89 -4.51
CA ILE A 13 1.39 13.02 -3.08
C ILE A 13 2.10 14.28 -2.62
N ASN A 14 1.55 14.90 -1.59
CA ASN A 14 2.14 16.08 -1.00
C ASN A 14 3.62 15.84 -0.69
N PRO A 15 4.50 16.74 -1.11
CA PRO A 15 5.94 16.51 -0.90
C PRO A 15 6.35 16.32 0.55
N SER A 16 5.68 16.98 1.48
CA SER A 16 5.99 16.81 2.89
C SER A 16 5.70 15.40 3.33
N ILE A 17 4.62 14.82 2.83
CA ILE A 17 4.27 13.45 3.19
C ILE A 17 5.26 12.48 2.58
N VAL A 18 5.67 12.72 1.35
CA VAL A 18 6.66 11.87 0.71
C VAL A 18 7.97 11.90 1.49
N LYS A 19 8.40 13.09 1.89
CA LYS A 19 9.63 13.22 2.64
C LYS A 19 9.54 12.47 3.96
N HIS A 20 8.43 12.63 4.65
CA HIS A 20 8.23 11.95 5.92
C HIS A 20 8.20 10.43 5.72
N ALA A 21 7.56 9.98 4.66
CA ALA A 21 7.47 8.55 4.39
C ALA A 21 8.85 7.95 4.11
N ARG A 22 9.66 8.69 3.37
CA ARG A 22 11.00 8.20 3.09
C ARG A 22 11.83 8.09 4.35
N ALA A 23 11.70 9.08 5.23
CA ALA A 23 12.42 9.05 6.49
C ALA A 23 11.97 7.86 7.35
N GLN A 24 10.67 7.62 7.38
CA GLN A 24 10.15 6.51 8.16
C GLN A 24 10.59 5.17 7.59
N ALA A 25 10.68 5.06 6.27
CA ALA A 25 11.14 3.83 5.64
C ALA A 25 12.58 3.53 6.07
N VAL A 26 13.41 4.55 6.16
CA VAL A 26 14.78 4.37 6.61
C VAL A 26 14.80 3.87 8.05
N VAL A 27 13.99 4.49 8.91
CA VAL A 27 13.92 4.08 10.31
C VAL A 27 13.50 2.63 10.46
N GLU A 28 12.56 2.19 9.64
CA GLU A 28 12.08 0.83 9.71
C GLU A 28 12.86 -0.13 8.82
N GLU A 29 13.85 0.39 8.12
CA GLU A 29 14.68 -0.42 7.24
C GLU A 29 13.84 -1.12 6.16
N LEU A 30 12.88 -0.38 5.63
CA LEU A 30 12.03 -0.88 4.57
C LEU A 30 12.24 -0.07 3.31
N SER A 31 11.94 -0.67 2.17
CA SER A 31 11.88 0.14 0.96
C SER A 31 10.63 0.99 1.04
N LEU A 32 10.60 2.07 0.29
CA LEU A 32 9.43 2.93 0.27
C LEU A 32 8.20 2.15 -0.20
N THR A 33 8.39 1.30 -1.18
CA THR A 33 7.29 0.47 -1.67
C THR A 33 6.73 -0.41 -0.56
N ASN A 34 7.60 -1.05 0.20
CA ASN A 34 7.14 -1.91 1.29
C ASN A 34 6.47 -1.12 2.39
N LEU A 35 6.97 0.07 2.67
CA LEU A 35 6.34 0.92 3.67
C LEU A 35 4.92 1.28 3.24
N VAL A 36 4.75 1.67 1.98
CA VAL A 36 3.44 2.03 1.47
C VAL A 36 2.50 0.85 1.49
N GLN A 37 2.99 -0.32 1.08
CA GLN A 37 2.16 -1.52 1.10
C GLN A 37 1.71 -1.86 2.51
N LYS A 38 2.63 -1.76 3.46
CA LYS A 38 2.32 -2.04 4.85
C LYS A 38 1.24 -1.09 5.36
N ALA A 39 1.39 0.20 5.03
CA ALA A 39 0.41 1.19 5.45
C ALA A 39 -0.96 0.90 4.85
N LEU A 40 -0.99 0.55 3.58
CA LEU A 40 -2.26 0.26 2.92
C LEU A 40 -2.91 -0.98 3.50
N ILE A 41 -2.14 -2.02 3.73
CA ILE A 41 -2.67 -3.25 4.30
C ILE A 41 -3.29 -2.98 5.66
N ASN A 42 -2.65 -2.13 6.45
CA ASN A 42 -3.16 -1.82 7.76
C ASN A 42 -4.37 -0.92 7.74
N TYR A 43 -4.50 -0.12 6.70
CA TYR A 43 -5.60 0.82 6.61
C TYR A 43 -6.83 0.25 5.93
N LEU A 44 -6.62 -0.58 4.92
CA LEU A 44 -7.74 -1.04 4.13
C LEU A 44 -8.49 -2.17 4.81
N PRO A 45 -9.81 -2.21 4.66
CA PRO A 45 -10.57 -3.32 5.21
C PRO A 45 -10.27 -4.57 4.42
N LYS A 46 -10.58 -5.71 5.01
CA LYS A 46 -10.32 -6.96 4.33
C LYS A 46 -11.11 -7.09 3.05
N GLU A 47 -12.28 -6.53 3.03
CA GLU A 47 -13.13 -6.58 1.85
C GLU A 47 -13.69 -5.22 1.59
N THR A 48 -13.79 -4.87 0.33
CA THR A 48 -14.43 -3.63 -0.04
C THR A 48 -15.61 -4.00 -0.93
N VAL A 49 -16.78 -3.53 -0.54
CA VAL A 49 -17.96 -3.78 -1.32
C VAL A 49 -18.29 -2.54 -2.11
N ILE A 50 -18.32 -2.71 -3.42
CA ILE A 50 -18.72 -1.65 -4.29
C ILE A 50 -20.09 -2.06 -4.81
N LYS A 51 -20.89 -1.09 -5.14
CA LYS A 51 -22.23 -1.38 -5.54
C LYS A 51 -22.44 -2.65 -6.31
N LYS A 52 -21.58 -2.97 -7.21
CA LYS A 52 -21.78 -4.13 -8.07
C LYS A 52 -20.74 -5.19 -7.88
N ILE A 53 -19.67 -4.89 -7.21
CA ILE A 53 -18.54 -5.78 -7.13
C ILE A 53 -18.00 -5.82 -5.72
N GLN A 54 -17.66 -7.00 -5.28
CA GLN A 54 -17.01 -7.15 -4.01
C GLN A 54 -15.56 -7.52 -4.27
N ILE A 55 -14.66 -6.75 -3.69
CA ILE A 55 -13.25 -6.98 -3.89
C ILE A 55 -12.63 -7.43 -2.59
N LYS A 56 -11.97 -8.57 -2.61
CA LYS A 56 -11.28 -9.06 -1.44
C LYS A 56 -9.82 -8.78 -1.57
N MET A 57 -9.20 -8.32 -0.50
CA MET A 57 -7.79 -8.14 -0.50
C MET A 57 -7.12 -9.44 -0.27
N ASN A 58 -6.08 -9.68 -1.06
CA ASN A 58 -5.26 -10.79 -0.86
C ASN A 58 -4.20 -10.41 0.04
N THR A 59 -4.21 -10.86 1.24
CA THR A 59 -3.21 -10.46 2.15
C THR A 59 -2.16 -11.43 2.17
N LYS A 60 -1.70 -11.92 1.59
CA LYS A 60 -0.70 -12.80 1.83
C LYS A 60 0.35 -12.60 1.35
#